data_27bdb63ddf830c17ceaaa02e8b6512b5
#
_entry.id   27bdb63ddf830c17ceaaa02e8b6512b5
#
_cell.length_a   1.000
_cell.length_b   1.000
_cell.length_c   1.000
_cell.angle_alpha   90.00
_cell.angle_beta   90.00
_cell.angle_gamma   90.00
#
_symmetry.space_group_name_H-M   'P 1'
#
loop_
_entity.id
_entity.type
_entity.pdbx_description
1 polymer ?
#
loop_
_entity_poly.entity_id
_entity_poly.type
_entity_poly.pdbx_seq_one_letter_code
_entity_poly.pdbx_strand_id
1 'polypeptide(L)'
;MKTKDLENDPRLARILRTRGLLFGLEGAVAAVMAVLVMFLNGFSLRPPYFPISNVILIAIFIFLVMSAERIFFFRLSMRYGKRKGVMFLIAKRAFRSSMAILGVSLLAVVLLFAINYMPVFNVHGTLSGPVGTTNFESGNDLGLYTVGYVTIYNPSGNNLTFVIVTQGDYIASGATPQAANESVLISSNLAGGNDFVPAGGYTTVQVTTIPSTGYYIVAFSSSGNVQAQYTLGMRASPSIFYSFVFAAAIIPFSGYMGMIARREMSVLRVETIFK
;
A
#
# COMPACT_ATOMS: atom_id res chain seq x y z
N MET A 1 7.67 12.34 37.51
CA MET A 1 7.06 13.68 37.59
C MET A 1 5.59 13.51 37.17
N LYS A 2 4.68 13.73 38.10
CA LYS A 2 3.25 13.48 37.90
C LYS A 2 2.67 14.59 37.01
N THR A 3 1.69 14.27 36.20
CA THR A 3 0.90 15.15 35.32
C THR A 3 0.42 16.44 36.02
N LYS A 4 0.29 16.47 37.33
CA LYS A 4 -0.08 17.63 38.16
C LYS A 4 0.87 18.84 38.04
N ASP A 5 2.15 18.65 37.67
CA ASP A 5 3.09 19.79 37.54
C ASP A 5 2.94 20.54 36.20
N LEU A 6 2.31 19.93 35.21
CA LEU A 6 1.97 20.55 33.92
C LEU A 6 0.69 21.40 34.01
N GLU A 7 -0.21 21.09 34.94
CA GLU A 7 -1.50 21.82 35.13
C GLU A 7 -1.31 23.20 35.74
N ASN A 8 -0.16 23.46 36.40
CA ASN A 8 0.12 24.72 37.07
C ASN A 8 0.52 25.88 36.13
N ASP A 9 0.68 25.63 34.82
CA ASP A 9 0.91 26.69 33.83
C ASP A 9 -0.30 26.77 32.87
N PRO A 10 -1.22 27.72 33.07
CA PRO A 10 -2.49 27.77 32.31
C PRO A 10 -2.28 28.01 30.81
N ARG A 11 -1.15 28.63 30.43
CA ARG A 11 -0.81 28.83 29.01
C ARG A 11 -0.35 27.52 28.36
N LEU A 12 0.51 26.79 29.04
CA LEU A 12 0.98 25.49 28.56
C LEU A 12 -0.16 24.45 28.48
N ALA A 13 -1.03 24.44 29.50
CA ALA A 13 -2.23 23.60 29.52
C ALA A 13 -3.14 23.89 28.32
N ARG A 14 -3.35 25.18 28.00
CA ARG A 14 -4.15 25.61 26.83
C ARG A 14 -3.51 25.13 25.53
N ILE A 15 -2.18 25.31 25.34
CA ILE A 15 -1.45 24.85 24.15
C ILE A 15 -1.61 23.33 23.96
N LEU A 16 -1.44 22.56 25.04
CA LEU A 16 -1.58 21.09 24.98
C LEU A 16 -3.02 20.66 24.66
N ARG A 17 -4.02 21.36 25.23
CA ARG A 17 -5.44 21.09 24.94
C ARG A 17 -5.79 21.42 23.49
N THR A 18 -5.37 22.58 22.99
CA THR A 18 -5.58 22.97 21.57
C THR A 18 -4.95 21.96 20.63
N ARG A 19 -3.72 21.53 20.92
CA ARG A 19 -3.06 20.49 20.15
C ARG A 19 -3.83 19.17 20.16
N GLY A 20 -4.35 18.76 21.31
CA GLY A 20 -5.18 17.53 21.41
C GLY A 20 -6.46 17.62 20.59
N LEU A 21 -7.11 18.79 20.58
CA LEU A 21 -8.32 19.03 19.79
C LEU A 21 -8.01 19.00 18.27
N LEU A 22 -6.92 19.65 17.84
CA LEU A 22 -6.50 19.62 16.43
C LEU A 22 -6.17 18.21 15.98
N PHE A 23 -5.45 17.43 16.79
CA PHE A 23 -5.15 16.04 16.49
C PHE A 23 -6.42 15.18 16.35
N GLY A 24 -7.42 15.43 17.18
CA GLY A 24 -8.74 14.79 17.06
C GLY A 24 -9.48 15.19 15.78
N LEU A 25 -9.42 16.48 15.42
CA LEU A 25 -10.01 17.01 14.19
C LEU A 25 -9.34 16.39 12.94
N GLU A 26 -8.00 16.35 12.91
CA GLU A 26 -7.24 15.72 11.83
C GLU A 26 -7.61 14.25 11.65
N GLY A 27 -7.72 13.50 12.77
CA GLY A 27 -8.19 12.11 12.74
C GLY A 27 -9.61 11.97 12.19
N ALA A 28 -10.51 12.87 12.56
CA ALA A 28 -11.87 12.90 12.03
C ALA A 28 -11.89 13.22 10.51
N VAL A 29 -11.11 14.22 10.09
CA VAL A 29 -10.98 14.57 8.66
C VAL A 29 -10.39 13.40 7.87
N ALA A 30 -9.36 12.72 8.41
CA ALA A 30 -8.78 11.52 7.79
C ALA A 30 -9.82 10.42 7.61
N ALA A 31 -10.63 10.14 8.64
CA ALA A 31 -11.68 9.13 8.58
C ALA A 31 -12.74 9.50 7.53
N VAL A 32 -13.21 10.76 7.52
CA VAL A 32 -14.18 11.25 6.52
C VAL A 32 -13.63 11.14 5.11
N MET A 33 -12.37 11.55 4.89
CA MET A 33 -11.73 11.45 3.57
C MET A 33 -11.57 9.99 3.13
N ALA A 34 -11.20 9.08 4.03
CA ALA A 34 -11.14 7.66 3.73
C ALA A 34 -12.51 7.10 3.30
N VAL A 35 -13.57 7.46 4.03
CA VAL A 35 -14.95 7.07 3.69
C VAL A 35 -15.37 7.66 2.36
N LEU A 36 -15.11 8.94 2.10
CA LEU A 36 -15.44 9.59 0.81
C LEU A 36 -14.74 8.92 -0.38
N VAL A 37 -13.45 8.58 -0.24
CA VAL A 37 -12.71 7.85 -1.29
C VAL A 37 -13.33 6.48 -1.54
N MET A 38 -13.78 5.78 -0.52
CA MET A 38 -14.51 4.53 -0.67
C MET A 38 -15.82 4.72 -1.46
N PHE A 39 -16.61 5.73 -1.11
CA PHE A 39 -17.89 6.00 -1.78
C PHE A 39 -17.71 6.43 -3.25
N LEU A 40 -16.74 7.28 -3.55
CA LEU A 40 -16.51 7.80 -4.90
C LEU A 40 -15.98 6.74 -5.88
N ASN A 41 -15.29 5.71 -5.37
CA ASN A 41 -14.76 4.62 -6.20
C ASN A 41 -15.71 3.41 -6.32
N GLY A 42 -16.98 3.55 -5.92
CA GLY A 42 -17.94 2.46 -5.92
C GLY A 42 -17.76 1.54 -4.70
N PHE A 43 -18.80 1.52 -3.86
CA PHE A 43 -18.80 0.76 -2.62
C PHE A 43 -18.87 -0.74 -2.93
N SER A 44 -17.73 -1.41 -2.97
CA SER A 44 -17.72 -2.86 -2.83
C SER A 44 -16.98 -3.20 -1.54
N LEU A 45 -17.71 -3.78 -0.59
CA LEU A 45 -17.17 -4.29 0.69
C LEU A 45 -16.25 -5.52 0.51
N ARG A 46 -16.02 -5.94 -0.73
CA ARG A 46 -15.09 -7.04 -1.00
C ARG A 46 -13.69 -6.48 -1.14
N PRO A 47 -12.74 -6.85 -0.28
CA PRO A 47 -11.35 -6.68 -0.65
C PRO A 47 -11.21 -7.38 -2.00
N PRO A 48 -10.71 -6.73 -2.97
CA PRO A 48 -9.54 -5.90 -3.12
C PRO A 48 -9.79 -4.51 -3.74
N TYR A 49 -11.00 -3.97 -3.66
CA TYR A 49 -11.35 -2.70 -4.33
C TYR A 49 -10.94 -1.43 -3.58
N PHE A 50 -10.00 -1.56 -2.66
CA PHE A 50 -9.43 -0.40 -1.98
C PHE A 50 -8.47 0.32 -2.92
N PRO A 51 -8.70 1.58 -3.32
CA PRO A 51 -7.72 2.37 -4.04
C PRO A 51 -6.58 2.75 -3.08
N ILE A 52 -5.71 1.78 -2.79
CA ILE A 52 -4.61 1.90 -1.84
C ILE A 52 -3.75 3.13 -2.15
N SER A 53 -3.52 3.43 -3.43
CA SER A 53 -2.78 4.61 -3.87
C SER A 53 -3.42 5.92 -3.38
N ASN A 54 -4.74 6.07 -3.50
CA ASN A 54 -5.45 7.27 -3.05
C ASN A 54 -5.46 7.40 -1.53
N VAL A 55 -5.63 6.28 -0.82
CA VAL A 55 -5.54 6.25 0.65
C VAL A 55 -4.14 6.64 1.12
N ILE A 56 -3.09 6.15 0.48
CA ILE A 56 -1.70 6.50 0.81
C ILE A 56 -1.44 7.99 0.54
N LEU A 57 -1.92 8.54 -0.58
CA LEU A 57 -1.75 9.98 -0.88
C LEU A 57 -2.43 10.86 0.18
N ILE A 58 -3.64 10.51 0.59
CA ILE A 58 -4.35 11.20 1.69
C ILE A 58 -3.55 11.06 2.99
N ALA A 59 -3.06 9.88 3.31
CA ALA A 59 -2.25 9.64 4.49
C ALA A 59 -0.95 10.47 4.48
N ILE A 60 -0.28 10.59 3.32
CA ILE A 60 0.89 11.48 3.14
C ILE A 60 0.52 12.92 3.46
N PHE A 61 -0.56 13.44 2.88
CA PHE A 61 -0.99 14.82 3.10
C PHE A 61 -1.29 15.10 4.58
N ILE A 62 -2.08 14.25 5.20
CA ILE A 62 -2.42 14.37 6.63
C ILE A 62 -1.16 14.30 7.49
N PHE A 63 -0.26 13.37 7.19
CA PHE A 63 1.00 13.24 7.91
C PHE A 63 1.88 14.50 7.79
N LEU A 64 1.93 15.14 6.61
CA LEU A 64 2.68 16.39 6.42
C LEU A 64 2.12 17.51 7.29
N VAL A 65 0.78 17.67 7.33
CA VAL A 65 0.10 18.66 8.19
C VAL A 65 0.39 18.37 9.65
N MET A 66 0.18 17.15 10.13
CA MET A 66 0.47 16.73 11.51
C MET A 66 1.93 16.95 11.91
N SER A 67 2.86 16.72 10.98
CA SER A 67 4.29 16.92 11.22
C SER A 67 4.64 18.41 11.36
N ALA A 68 4.08 19.26 10.49
CA ALA A 68 4.25 20.72 10.59
C ALA A 68 3.66 21.25 11.89
N GLU A 69 2.46 20.85 12.27
CA GLU A 69 1.83 21.20 13.54
C GLU A 69 2.65 20.74 14.75
N ARG A 70 3.18 19.53 14.71
CA ARG A 70 4.03 19.01 15.78
C ARG A 70 5.25 19.88 16.01
N ILE A 71 5.91 20.34 14.93
CA ILE A 71 7.06 21.23 15.01
C ILE A 71 6.62 22.59 15.57
N PHE A 72 5.51 23.13 15.07
CA PHE A 72 4.98 24.43 15.53
C PHE A 72 4.64 24.40 17.02
N PHE A 73 3.84 23.44 17.47
CA PHE A 73 3.45 23.33 18.89
C PHE A 73 4.64 23.01 19.80
N PHE A 74 5.63 22.27 19.32
CA PHE A 74 6.86 22.08 20.07
C PHE A 74 7.58 23.40 20.31
N ARG A 75 7.80 24.20 19.25
CA ARG A 75 8.44 25.52 19.37
C ARG A 75 7.63 26.45 20.27
N LEU A 76 6.31 26.45 20.13
CA LEU A 76 5.42 27.23 20.95
C LEU A 76 5.51 26.82 22.44
N SER A 77 5.53 25.54 22.72
CA SER A 77 5.69 25.03 24.09
C SER A 77 7.04 25.40 24.72
N MET A 78 8.12 25.39 23.90
CA MET A 78 9.44 25.83 24.35
C MET A 78 9.49 27.33 24.62
N ARG A 79 8.78 28.15 23.82
CA ARG A 79 8.76 29.63 24.00
C ARG A 79 7.97 30.07 25.23
N TYR A 80 6.88 29.38 25.56
CA TYR A 80 5.98 29.78 26.65
C TYR A 80 6.18 29.00 27.93
N GLY A 81 7.04 27.99 27.95
CA GLY A 81 7.34 27.23 29.17
C GLY A 81 8.10 28.07 30.18
N LYS A 82 7.59 28.16 31.41
CA LYS A 82 8.23 28.95 32.48
C LYS A 82 9.25 28.15 33.29
N ARG A 83 9.05 26.83 33.41
CA ARG A 83 9.90 25.95 34.23
C ARG A 83 10.87 25.18 33.36
N LYS A 84 12.18 25.44 33.52
CA LYS A 84 13.25 24.76 32.76
C LYS A 84 13.19 23.23 32.83
N GLY A 85 12.86 22.67 34.00
CA GLY A 85 12.72 21.21 34.17
C GLY A 85 11.57 20.60 33.32
N VAL A 86 10.44 21.32 33.21
CA VAL A 86 9.31 20.89 32.36
C VAL A 86 9.68 20.98 30.88
N MET A 87 10.34 22.07 30.47
CA MET A 87 10.82 22.25 29.10
C MET A 87 11.80 21.14 28.69
N PHE A 88 12.74 20.79 29.59
CA PHE A 88 13.66 19.67 29.37
C PHE A 88 12.93 18.34 29.16
N LEU A 89 11.89 18.04 29.96
CA LEU A 89 11.11 16.82 29.82
C LEU A 89 10.31 16.79 28.50
N ILE A 90 9.74 17.93 28.09
CA ILE A 90 9.05 18.06 26.80
C ILE A 90 10.04 17.81 25.65
N ALA A 91 11.23 18.44 25.69
CA ALA A 91 12.26 18.25 24.69
C ALA A 91 12.76 16.79 24.65
N LYS A 92 13.00 16.17 25.81
CA LYS A 92 13.43 14.76 25.93
C LYS A 92 12.37 13.80 25.35
N ARG A 93 11.08 14.03 25.64
CA ARG A 93 9.99 13.21 25.09
C ARG A 93 9.87 13.42 23.56
N ALA A 94 9.97 14.65 23.08
CA ALA A 94 9.94 14.97 21.66
C ALA A 94 11.12 14.31 20.91
N PHE A 95 12.32 14.38 21.46
CA PHE A 95 13.50 13.73 20.90
C PHE A 95 13.31 12.21 20.79
N ARG A 96 12.94 11.55 21.90
CA ARG A 96 12.76 10.08 21.91
C ARG A 96 11.70 9.64 20.89
N SER A 97 10.56 10.32 20.87
CA SER A 97 9.49 9.96 19.91
C SER A 97 9.88 10.23 18.45
N SER A 98 10.65 11.30 18.17
CA SER A 98 11.13 11.59 16.82
C SER A 98 12.19 10.56 16.38
N MET A 99 13.08 10.15 17.27
CA MET A 99 14.07 9.10 16.96
C MET A 99 13.41 7.74 16.75
N ALA A 100 12.38 7.41 17.52
CA ALA A 100 11.61 6.17 17.32
C ALA A 100 10.91 6.17 15.95
N ILE A 101 10.22 7.26 15.60
CA ILE A 101 9.56 7.40 14.29
C ILE A 101 10.60 7.35 13.16
N LEU A 102 11.74 8.03 13.30
CA LEU A 102 12.83 7.99 12.32
C LEU A 102 13.35 6.57 12.13
N GLY A 103 13.58 5.83 13.21
CA GLY A 103 14.04 4.44 13.15
C GLY A 103 13.04 3.52 12.45
N VAL A 104 11.75 3.64 12.79
CA VAL A 104 10.69 2.86 12.13
C VAL A 104 10.59 3.21 10.65
N SER A 105 10.67 4.51 10.29
CA SER A 105 10.60 4.94 8.89
C SER A 105 11.79 4.47 8.07
N LEU A 106 13.01 4.52 8.63
CA LEU A 106 14.20 3.97 7.97
C LEU A 106 14.08 2.47 7.77
N LEU A 107 13.61 1.74 8.78
CA LEU A 107 13.37 0.30 8.66
C LEU A 107 12.30 0.01 7.57
N ALA A 108 11.21 0.77 7.55
CA ALA A 108 10.17 0.63 6.54
C ALA A 108 10.72 0.88 5.12
N VAL A 109 11.53 1.93 4.93
CA VAL A 109 12.19 2.22 3.64
C VAL A 109 13.08 1.05 3.21
N VAL A 110 13.90 0.51 4.11
CA VAL A 110 14.78 -0.62 3.80
C VAL A 110 13.98 -1.87 3.44
N LEU A 111 12.91 -2.18 4.19
CA LEU A 111 12.04 -3.32 3.92
C LEU A 111 11.32 -3.18 2.58
N LEU A 112 10.72 -2.00 2.30
CA LEU A 112 10.04 -1.76 1.03
C LEU A 112 11.00 -1.78 -0.16
N PHE A 113 12.24 -1.31 0.03
CA PHE A 113 13.28 -1.44 -0.98
C PHE A 113 13.67 -2.90 -1.21
N ALA A 114 13.86 -3.68 -0.14
CA ALA A 114 14.19 -5.09 -0.23
C ALA A 114 13.11 -5.91 -0.96
N ILE A 115 11.82 -5.60 -0.77
CA ILE A 115 10.71 -6.27 -1.45
C ILE A 115 10.80 -6.13 -2.98
N ASN A 116 11.29 -4.99 -3.50
CA ASN A 116 11.48 -4.81 -4.93
C ASN A 116 12.56 -5.74 -5.54
N TYR A 117 13.48 -6.22 -4.72
CA TYR A 117 14.56 -7.14 -5.13
C TYR A 117 14.28 -8.59 -4.72
N MET A 118 13.17 -8.86 -4.06
CA MET A 118 12.79 -10.24 -3.76
C MET A 118 12.51 -11.00 -5.06
N PRO A 119 12.99 -12.23 -5.15
CA PRO A 119 12.72 -13.06 -6.32
C PRO A 119 11.22 -13.20 -6.49
N VAL A 120 10.77 -13.05 -7.73
CA VAL A 120 9.40 -13.29 -8.14
C VAL A 120 9.05 -14.72 -7.76
N PHE A 121 8.05 -14.92 -6.93
CA PHE A 121 7.52 -16.24 -6.69
C PHE A 121 6.46 -16.57 -7.74
N ASN A 122 6.43 -17.84 -8.14
CA ASN A 122 5.50 -18.31 -9.14
C ASN A 122 4.40 -19.14 -8.49
N VAL A 123 3.18 -18.93 -8.96
CA VAL A 123 2.03 -19.77 -8.61
C VAL A 123 1.75 -20.68 -9.79
N HIS A 124 1.69 -21.98 -9.55
CA HIS A 124 1.45 -22.99 -10.58
C HIS A 124 0.07 -23.60 -10.43
N GLY A 125 -0.53 -23.97 -11.55
CA GLY A 125 -1.78 -24.71 -11.58
C GLY A 125 -2.02 -25.40 -12.90
N THR A 126 -3.18 -26.04 -13.04
CA THR A 126 -3.58 -26.79 -14.24
C THR A 126 -4.89 -26.26 -14.80
N LEU A 127 -4.99 -26.29 -16.12
CA LEU A 127 -6.20 -26.01 -16.89
C LEU A 127 -6.65 -27.33 -17.50
N SER A 128 -7.91 -27.73 -17.26
CA SER A 128 -8.45 -28.99 -17.79
C SER A 128 -9.94 -28.88 -18.10
N GLY A 129 -10.41 -29.67 -19.05
CA GLY A 129 -11.80 -29.75 -19.43
C GLY A 129 -12.10 -29.31 -20.87
N PRO A 130 -13.37 -29.23 -21.26
CA PRO A 130 -13.78 -28.76 -22.60
C PRO A 130 -13.30 -27.32 -22.88
N VAL A 131 -13.37 -26.48 -21.86
CA VAL A 131 -12.76 -25.16 -21.80
C VAL A 131 -11.90 -25.12 -20.53
N GLY A 132 -10.60 -24.92 -20.69
CA GLY A 132 -9.69 -24.82 -19.54
C GLY A 132 -9.83 -23.46 -18.89
N THR A 133 -10.48 -23.39 -17.73
CA THR A 133 -10.68 -22.11 -17.03
C THR A 133 -10.10 -22.13 -15.63
N THR A 134 -9.49 -21.02 -15.25
CA THR A 134 -9.08 -20.76 -13.86
C THR A 134 -9.20 -19.28 -13.54
N ASN A 135 -9.51 -18.97 -12.31
CA ASN A 135 -9.50 -17.59 -11.82
C ASN A 135 -8.23 -17.29 -11.05
N PHE A 136 -7.80 -16.05 -11.12
CA PHE A 136 -6.73 -15.55 -10.26
C PHE A 136 -7.01 -14.09 -9.89
N GLU A 137 -6.48 -13.67 -8.77
CA GLU A 137 -6.52 -12.28 -8.34
C GLU A 137 -5.26 -11.55 -8.78
N SER A 138 -5.41 -10.29 -9.17
CA SER A 138 -4.31 -9.48 -9.68
C SER A 138 -3.20 -9.20 -8.67
N GLY A 139 -3.46 -9.40 -7.39
CA GLY A 139 -2.50 -9.15 -6.31
C GLY A 139 -2.98 -9.69 -4.98
N ASN A 140 -2.20 -9.46 -3.94
CA ASN A 140 -2.60 -9.78 -2.57
C ASN A 140 -3.39 -8.64 -1.93
N ASP A 141 -4.08 -8.92 -0.81
CA ASP A 141 -4.90 -7.96 -0.04
C ASP A 141 -4.13 -6.69 0.37
N LEU A 142 -2.82 -6.80 0.56
CA LEU A 142 -1.95 -5.67 0.91
C LEU A 142 -1.45 -4.89 -0.31
N GLY A 143 -1.75 -5.32 -1.54
CA GLY A 143 -1.31 -4.67 -2.76
C GLY A 143 0.21 -4.65 -2.97
N LEU A 144 0.95 -5.55 -2.30
CA LEU A 144 2.42 -5.59 -2.37
C LEU A 144 2.93 -6.28 -3.63
N TYR A 145 2.16 -7.23 -4.15
CA TYR A 145 2.49 -7.99 -5.35
C TYR A 145 1.35 -7.94 -6.35
N THR A 146 1.70 -8.05 -7.62
CA THR A 146 0.75 -8.14 -8.72
C THR A 146 1.24 -9.18 -9.72
N VAL A 147 0.31 -9.78 -10.47
CA VAL A 147 0.67 -10.67 -11.57
C VAL A 147 1.30 -9.83 -12.68
N GLY A 148 2.51 -10.19 -13.07
CA GLY A 148 3.27 -9.50 -14.10
C GLY A 148 3.27 -10.23 -15.44
N TYR A 149 3.21 -11.56 -15.40
CA TYR A 149 3.13 -12.41 -16.57
C TYR A 149 2.41 -13.72 -16.28
N VAL A 150 1.86 -14.30 -17.31
CA VAL A 150 1.25 -15.62 -17.31
C VAL A 150 1.97 -16.46 -18.34
N THR A 151 2.46 -17.62 -17.93
CA THR A 151 3.05 -18.62 -18.83
C THR A 151 2.12 -19.82 -18.86
N ILE A 152 1.78 -20.28 -20.08
CA ILE A 152 1.01 -21.50 -20.29
C ILE A 152 1.90 -22.51 -20.98
N TYR A 153 2.00 -23.70 -20.39
CA TYR A 153 2.64 -24.86 -20.97
C TYR A 153 1.58 -25.86 -21.44
N ASN A 154 1.69 -26.27 -22.66
CA ASN A 154 0.77 -27.19 -23.31
C ASN A 154 1.44 -28.55 -23.53
N PRO A 155 1.25 -29.53 -22.64
CA PRO A 155 1.80 -30.88 -22.82
C PRO A 155 1.07 -31.72 -23.87
N SER A 156 -0.09 -31.23 -24.37
CA SER A 156 -0.89 -31.99 -25.34
C SER A 156 -0.31 -31.95 -26.76
N GLY A 157 -0.72 -32.89 -27.60
CA GLY A 157 -0.35 -32.92 -29.02
C GLY A 157 -1.13 -31.93 -29.90
N ASN A 158 -2.07 -31.16 -29.34
CA ASN A 158 -2.89 -30.21 -30.07
C ASN A 158 -2.55 -28.77 -29.66
N ASN A 159 -2.72 -27.86 -30.59
CA ASN A 159 -2.52 -26.44 -30.33
C ASN A 159 -3.62 -25.89 -29.40
N LEU A 160 -3.25 -24.95 -28.57
CA LEU A 160 -4.16 -24.22 -27.67
C LEU A 160 -4.15 -22.73 -28.01
N THR A 161 -5.29 -22.11 -27.83
CA THR A 161 -5.43 -20.64 -27.76
C THR A 161 -5.85 -20.26 -26.36
N PHE A 162 -5.32 -19.20 -25.79
CA PHE A 162 -5.80 -18.71 -24.51
C PHE A 162 -6.01 -17.20 -24.50
N VAL A 163 -6.92 -16.78 -23.64
CA VAL A 163 -7.22 -15.37 -23.38
C VAL A 163 -7.23 -15.09 -21.89
N ILE A 164 -6.88 -13.87 -21.51
CA ILE A 164 -6.94 -13.40 -20.12
C ILE A 164 -7.93 -12.24 -20.08
N VAL A 165 -9.05 -12.44 -19.41
CA VAL A 165 -10.16 -11.49 -19.34
C VAL A 165 -10.47 -11.12 -17.89
N THR A 166 -11.11 -9.98 -17.67
CA THR A 166 -11.60 -9.61 -16.34
C THR A 166 -12.74 -10.54 -15.91
N GLN A 167 -12.90 -10.70 -14.60
CA GLN A 167 -14.03 -11.48 -14.06
C GLN A 167 -15.39 -10.94 -14.53
N GLY A 168 -15.50 -9.60 -14.66
CA GLY A 168 -16.73 -8.98 -15.16
C GLY A 168 -17.04 -9.39 -16.59
N ASP A 169 -16.06 -9.31 -17.47
CA ASP A 169 -16.22 -9.69 -18.88
C ASP A 169 -16.47 -11.18 -19.07
N TYR A 170 -15.79 -12.03 -18.25
CA TYR A 170 -16.04 -13.46 -18.25
C TYR A 170 -17.50 -13.79 -17.90
N ILE A 171 -18.05 -13.18 -16.86
CA ILE A 171 -19.43 -13.37 -16.44
C ILE A 171 -20.40 -12.80 -17.49
N ALA A 172 -20.11 -11.61 -18.01
CA ALA A 172 -20.96 -10.94 -19.02
C ALA A 172 -21.03 -11.72 -20.35
N SER A 173 -19.96 -12.46 -20.71
CA SER A 173 -19.93 -13.30 -21.90
C SER A 173 -20.76 -14.58 -21.77
N GLY A 174 -21.27 -14.90 -20.56
CA GLY A 174 -21.96 -16.18 -20.29
C GLY A 174 -21.04 -17.39 -20.31
N ALA A 175 -19.72 -17.18 -20.24
CA ALA A 175 -18.73 -18.25 -20.25
C ALA A 175 -18.85 -19.15 -19.01
N THR A 176 -18.69 -20.46 -19.21
CA THR A 176 -18.65 -21.47 -18.14
C THR A 176 -17.47 -22.42 -18.40
N PRO A 177 -17.03 -23.22 -17.42
CA PRO A 177 -15.98 -24.22 -17.62
C PRO A 177 -16.33 -25.29 -18.67
N GLN A 178 -17.60 -25.45 -18.98
CA GLN A 178 -18.09 -26.42 -19.97
C GLN A 178 -18.28 -25.81 -21.37
N ALA A 179 -18.54 -24.49 -21.44
CA ALA A 179 -18.80 -23.82 -22.69
C ALA A 179 -18.38 -22.34 -22.60
N ALA A 180 -17.62 -21.91 -23.58
CA ALA A 180 -17.28 -20.50 -23.74
C ALA A 180 -17.14 -20.18 -25.23
N ASN A 181 -17.58 -18.98 -25.63
CA ASN A 181 -17.41 -18.52 -26.99
C ASN A 181 -16.09 -17.73 -27.11
N GLU A 182 -15.12 -18.33 -27.81
CA GLU A 182 -13.78 -17.76 -27.99
C GLU A 182 -13.84 -16.37 -28.63
N SER A 183 -14.65 -16.18 -29.66
CA SER A 183 -14.74 -14.90 -30.38
C SER A 183 -15.31 -13.76 -29.50
N VAL A 184 -16.23 -14.07 -28.60
CA VAL A 184 -16.79 -13.10 -27.63
C VAL A 184 -15.76 -12.72 -26.59
N LEU A 185 -15.02 -13.68 -26.07
CA LEU A 185 -13.98 -13.44 -25.07
C LEU A 185 -12.79 -12.67 -25.66
N ILE A 186 -12.40 -12.95 -26.90
CA ILE A 186 -11.34 -12.19 -27.61
C ILE A 186 -11.77 -10.73 -27.85
N SER A 187 -13.04 -10.44 -28.09
CA SER A 187 -13.53 -9.08 -28.24
C SER A 187 -13.71 -8.32 -26.94
N SER A 188 -13.60 -9.00 -25.79
CA SER A 188 -13.70 -8.41 -24.45
C SER A 188 -12.43 -7.65 -24.07
N ASN A 189 -12.48 -6.96 -22.92
CA ASN A 189 -11.34 -6.20 -22.40
C ASN A 189 -10.22 -7.17 -21.94
N LEU A 190 -9.23 -7.38 -22.82
CA LEU A 190 -8.14 -8.30 -22.58
C LEU A 190 -7.12 -7.69 -21.60
N ALA A 191 -6.84 -8.40 -20.54
CA ALA A 191 -5.74 -8.06 -19.62
C ALA A 191 -4.37 -8.50 -20.15
N GLY A 192 -4.38 -9.49 -21.06
CA GLY A 192 -3.23 -10.00 -21.81
C GLY A 192 -3.70 -10.43 -23.19
N GLY A 193 -2.80 -10.59 -24.14
CA GLY A 193 -3.13 -10.92 -25.52
C GLY A 193 -3.92 -12.22 -25.70
N ASN A 194 -4.46 -12.37 -26.88
CA ASN A 194 -4.92 -13.65 -27.38
C ASN A 194 -3.70 -14.36 -27.96
N ASP A 195 -3.21 -15.38 -27.29
CA ASP A 195 -1.98 -16.03 -27.66
C ASP A 195 -2.15 -17.51 -27.91
N PHE A 196 -1.36 -17.94 -28.88
CA PHE A 196 -1.29 -19.30 -29.36
C PHE A 196 -0.19 -20.05 -28.61
N VAL A 197 -0.51 -21.26 -28.14
CA VAL A 197 0.44 -22.18 -27.50
C VAL A 197 0.61 -23.41 -28.36
N PRO A 198 1.76 -23.63 -28.97
CA PRO A 198 1.98 -24.82 -29.80
C PRO A 198 1.93 -26.11 -28.97
N ALA A 199 1.64 -27.20 -29.65
CA ALA A 199 1.68 -28.54 -29.05
C ALA A 199 3.08 -28.82 -28.47
N GLY A 200 3.15 -29.28 -27.22
CA GLY A 200 4.41 -29.53 -26.50
C GLY A 200 5.23 -28.26 -26.16
N GLY A 201 4.67 -27.06 -26.40
CA GLY A 201 5.35 -25.78 -26.20
C GLY A 201 4.82 -24.97 -25.03
N TYR A 202 5.38 -23.77 -24.88
CA TYR A 202 4.91 -22.78 -23.91
C TYR A 202 4.82 -21.40 -24.53
N THR A 203 3.97 -20.58 -23.97
CA THR A 203 3.84 -19.17 -24.35
C THR A 203 3.74 -18.32 -23.08
N THR A 204 4.46 -17.19 -23.07
CA THR A 204 4.46 -16.26 -21.93
C THR A 204 3.90 -14.91 -22.39
N VAL A 205 2.89 -14.42 -21.70
CA VAL A 205 2.25 -13.14 -21.96
C VAL A 205 2.47 -12.20 -20.79
N GLN A 206 2.85 -10.97 -21.09
CA GLN A 206 2.86 -9.86 -20.13
C GLN A 206 1.42 -9.47 -19.84
N VAL A 207 1.07 -9.39 -18.55
CA VAL A 207 -0.28 -9.04 -18.12
C VAL A 207 -0.27 -7.66 -17.51
N THR A 208 -1.14 -6.78 -18.01
CA THR A 208 -1.41 -5.49 -17.38
C THR A 208 -2.63 -5.64 -16.50
N THR A 209 -2.42 -5.96 -15.25
CA THR A 209 -3.52 -6.12 -14.30
C THR A 209 -3.87 -4.81 -13.63
N ILE A 210 -5.16 -4.53 -13.50
CA ILE A 210 -5.69 -3.48 -12.66
C ILE A 210 -5.65 -4.03 -11.23
N PRO A 211 -5.01 -3.35 -10.27
CA PRO A 211 -5.00 -3.79 -8.89
C PRO A 211 -6.42 -4.08 -8.41
N SER A 212 -6.60 -5.17 -7.69
CA SER A 212 -7.86 -5.49 -7.03
C SER A 212 -8.98 -6.01 -7.95
N THR A 213 -8.62 -6.50 -9.12
CA THR A 213 -9.58 -7.09 -10.06
C THR A 213 -9.31 -8.58 -10.18
N GLY A 214 -10.36 -9.39 -10.15
CA GLY A 214 -10.31 -10.81 -10.49
C GLY A 214 -10.18 -10.99 -11.99
N TYR A 215 -9.40 -11.96 -12.42
CA TYR A 215 -9.16 -12.34 -13.80
C TYR A 215 -9.43 -13.81 -14.02
N TYR A 216 -9.79 -14.15 -15.25
CA TYR A 216 -9.87 -15.52 -15.72
C TYR A 216 -8.85 -15.76 -16.82
N ILE A 217 -8.16 -16.90 -16.74
CA ILE A 217 -7.46 -17.49 -17.87
C ILE A 217 -8.44 -18.48 -18.49
N VAL A 218 -8.70 -18.34 -19.76
CA VAL A 218 -9.58 -19.21 -20.51
C VAL A 218 -8.80 -19.78 -21.69
N ALA A 219 -8.68 -21.10 -21.74
CA ALA A 219 -7.94 -21.79 -22.80
C ALA A 219 -8.91 -22.66 -23.62
N PHE A 220 -8.66 -22.66 -24.93
CA PHE A 220 -9.43 -23.40 -25.93
C PHE A 220 -8.51 -24.36 -26.67
N SER A 221 -9.04 -25.55 -26.99
CA SER A 221 -8.35 -26.52 -27.82
C SER A 221 -9.17 -26.86 -29.06
N SER A 222 -8.52 -26.98 -30.19
CA SER A 222 -9.16 -27.47 -31.41
C SER A 222 -9.69 -28.91 -31.28
N SER A 223 -9.18 -29.69 -30.35
CA SER A 223 -9.65 -31.06 -30.05
C SER A 223 -10.85 -31.10 -29.08
N GLY A 224 -11.29 -29.96 -28.55
CA GLY A 224 -12.39 -29.88 -27.61
C GLY A 224 -12.04 -30.32 -26.16
N ASN A 225 -10.78 -30.59 -25.87
CA ASN A 225 -10.32 -30.91 -24.52
C ASN A 225 -8.99 -30.23 -24.24
N VAL A 226 -8.93 -29.43 -23.19
CA VAL A 226 -7.75 -28.69 -22.75
C VAL A 226 -7.05 -29.51 -21.66
N GLN A 227 -5.76 -29.64 -21.80
CA GLN A 227 -4.83 -30.08 -20.75
C GLN A 227 -3.60 -29.18 -20.81
N ALA A 228 -3.50 -28.23 -19.92
CA ALA A 228 -2.40 -27.30 -19.86
C ALA A 228 -1.99 -27.00 -18.42
N GLN A 229 -0.76 -26.52 -18.26
CA GLN A 229 -0.26 -26.02 -16.99
C GLN A 229 -0.08 -24.50 -17.13
N TYR A 230 -0.42 -23.75 -16.09
CA TYR A 230 -0.16 -22.33 -16.06
C TYR A 230 0.77 -21.95 -14.92
N THR A 231 1.52 -20.90 -15.14
CA THR A 231 2.40 -20.28 -14.14
C THR A 231 2.11 -18.80 -14.10
N LEU A 232 1.71 -18.29 -12.95
CA LEU A 232 1.57 -16.85 -12.69
C LEU A 232 2.87 -16.33 -12.10
N GLY A 233 3.50 -15.42 -12.81
CA GLY A 233 4.69 -14.73 -12.32
C GLY A 233 4.32 -13.49 -11.53
N MET A 234 4.54 -13.50 -10.23
CA MET A 234 4.29 -12.38 -9.33
C MET A 234 5.47 -11.41 -9.35
N ARG A 235 5.18 -10.11 -9.45
CA ARG A 235 6.14 -9.03 -9.35
C ARG A 235 5.72 -8.01 -8.30
N ALA A 236 6.64 -7.17 -7.85
CA ALA A 236 6.33 -6.08 -6.94
C ALA A 236 5.30 -5.13 -7.57
N SER A 237 4.27 -4.80 -6.81
CA SER A 237 3.21 -3.90 -7.27
C SER A 237 3.72 -2.46 -7.37
N PRO A 238 3.27 -1.67 -8.38
CA PRO A 238 3.53 -0.22 -8.42
C PRO A 238 3.07 0.52 -7.16
N SER A 239 2.10 0.00 -6.42
CA SER A 239 1.63 0.59 -5.15
C SER A 239 2.72 0.62 -4.07
N ILE A 240 3.73 -0.24 -4.12
CA ILE A 240 4.90 -0.19 -3.22
C ILE A 240 5.62 1.15 -3.33
N PHE A 241 5.67 1.75 -4.51
CA PHE A 241 6.30 3.05 -4.71
C PHE A 241 5.66 4.14 -3.85
N TYR A 242 4.34 4.18 -3.77
CA TYR A 242 3.64 5.16 -2.91
C TYR A 242 3.94 4.93 -1.43
N SER A 243 3.99 3.67 -1.00
CA SER A 243 4.36 3.32 0.38
C SER A 243 5.80 3.72 0.70
N PHE A 244 6.72 3.54 -0.25
CA PHE A 244 8.12 3.98 -0.16
C PHE A 244 8.22 5.51 -0.06
N VAL A 245 7.50 6.25 -0.91
CA VAL A 245 7.46 7.72 -0.87
C VAL A 245 6.92 8.22 0.46
N PHE A 246 5.87 7.58 0.99
CA PHE A 246 5.32 7.91 2.30
C PHE A 246 6.34 7.70 3.42
N ALA A 247 6.98 6.53 3.50
CA ALA A 247 7.99 6.25 4.50
C ALA A 247 9.19 7.21 4.38
N ALA A 248 9.64 7.52 3.16
CA ALA A 248 10.72 8.46 2.90
C ALA A 248 10.37 9.91 3.30
N ALA A 249 9.13 10.34 3.09
CA ALA A 249 8.67 11.68 3.48
C ALA A 249 8.69 11.90 5.01
N ILE A 250 8.53 10.83 5.81
CA ILE A 250 8.57 10.91 7.28
C ILE A 250 9.99 11.22 7.79
N ILE A 251 11.02 10.76 7.10
CA ILE A 251 12.43 10.86 7.52
C ILE A 251 12.88 12.30 7.78
N PRO A 252 12.76 13.26 6.82
CA PRO A 252 13.23 14.63 7.03
C PRO A 252 12.50 15.34 8.16
N PHE A 253 11.18 15.14 8.30
CA PHE A 253 10.41 15.76 9.39
C PHE A 253 10.80 15.21 10.77
N SER A 254 10.96 13.90 10.88
CA SER A 254 11.37 13.27 12.13
C SER A 254 12.81 13.60 12.48
N GLY A 255 13.71 13.63 11.50
CA GLY A 255 15.10 14.05 11.67
C GLY A 255 15.21 15.49 12.13
N TYR A 256 14.51 16.42 11.47
CA TYR A 256 14.49 17.84 11.82
C TYR A 256 13.94 18.08 13.23
N MET A 257 12.82 17.44 13.56
CA MET A 257 12.23 17.52 14.89
C MET A 257 13.18 16.96 15.97
N GLY A 258 13.86 15.86 15.66
CA GLY A 258 14.88 15.27 16.55
C GLY A 258 16.07 16.20 16.79
N MET A 259 16.58 16.85 15.75
CA MET A 259 17.68 17.83 15.84
C MET A 259 17.31 19.03 16.70
N ILE A 260 16.12 19.64 16.46
CA ILE A 260 15.66 20.77 17.29
C ILE A 260 15.50 20.33 18.73
N ALA A 261 14.84 19.23 19.00
CA ALA A 261 14.63 18.74 20.36
C ALA A 261 15.94 18.43 21.09
N ARG A 262 16.94 17.89 20.39
CA ARG A 262 18.28 17.65 20.93
C ARG A 262 18.99 18.95 21.28
N ARG A 263 18.92 19.96 20.39
CA ARG A 263 19.50 21.29 20.64
C ARG A 263 18.90 21.95 21.87
N GLU A 264 17.58 21.94 21.99
CA GLU A 264 16.89 22.50 23.17
C GLU A 264 17.27 21.76 24.47
N MET A 265 17.37 20.42 24.43
CA MET A 265 17.84 19.66 25.59
C MET A 265 19.25 20.02 26.00
N SER A 266 20.18 20.23 25.05
CA SER A 266 21.56 20.59 25.38
C SER A 266 21.66 21.96 26.05
N VAL A 267 20.94 22.97 25.54
CA VAL A 267 20.87 24.31 26.14
C VAL A 267 20.30 24.25 27.56
N LEU A 268 19.16 23.59 27.74
CA LEU A 268 18.52 23.47 29.06
C LEU A 268 19.36 22.69 30.06
N ARG A 269 20.15 21.70 29.62
CA ARG A 269 21.06 20.94 30.49
C ARG A 269 22.21 21.79 30.99
N VAL A 270 22.83 22.57 30.13
CA VAL A 270 23.93 23.48 30.49
C VAL A 270 23.46 24.48 31.55
N GLU A 271 22.29 25.13 31.32
CA GLU A 271 21.73 26.09 32.24
C GLU A 271 21.32 25.50 33.62
N THR A 272 21.09 24.19 33.73
CA THR A 272 20.78 23.52 35.00
C THR A 272 22.03 23.10 35.79
N ILE A 273 23.17 22.95 35.12
CA ILE A 273 24.42 22.57 35.76
C ILE A 273 25.16 23.79 36.35
N PHE A 274 24.98 24.95 35.74
CA PHE A 274 25.68 26.19 36.15
C PHE A 274 24.86 27.08 37.09
N LYS A 275 23.79 26.62 37.67
CA LYS A 275 23.03 27.24 38.76
C LYS A 275 23.04 26.35 40.01
#